data_6cf41540f1734808104675736bee9845
#
_entry.id   6cf41540f1734808104675736bee9845
#
_cell.length_a   1.000
_cell.length_b   1.000
_cell.length_c   1.000
_cell.angle_alpha   90.00
_cell.angle_beta   90.00
_cell.angle_gamma   90.00
#
_symmetry.space_group_name_H-M   'P 1'
#
loop_
_entity.id
_entity.type
_entity.pdbx_description
1 polymer ?
#
loop_
_entity_poly.entity_id
_entity_poly.type
_entity_poly.pdbx_seq_one_letter_code
_entity_poly.pdbx_strand_id
1 'polypeptide(L)'
;MDFTKEEYQRRLKKVQKMMREKGIELLISHDTNNLNYLTGYDAWSFYYAQCAIVHVNAEEPLCFVRAQDSGGAYIKTYLKDENIIVYDESYIHTWPKHPYDYLVQVIKDRKWDKLSVGVEMDAHYYTAFCHDKMLCNNCLLYTSPSPRDS
;
A
#
# COMPACT_ATOMS: atom_id res chain seq x y z
N MET A 1 7.05 4.04 17.18
CA MET A 1 8.02 3.35 16.29
C MET A 1 8.77 2.34 17.13
N ASP A 2 8.57 1.06 16.87
CA ASP A 2 9.08 -0.03 17.73
C ASP A 2 10.51 -0.46 17.37
N PHE A 3 10.98 -0.08 16.20
CA PHE A 3 12.29 -0.45 15.69
C PHE A 3 13.00 0.79 15.14
N THR A 4 14.31 0.66 14.92
CA THR A 4 15.10 1.74 14.34
C THR A 4 14.79 1.94 12.86
N LYS A 5 15.08 3.13 12.34
CA LYS A 5 14.95 3.43 10.91
C LYS A 5 15.78 2.47 10.05
N GLU A 6 16.97 2.13 10.51
CA GLU A 6 17.88 1.21 9.82
C GLU A 6 17.26 -0.18 9.69
N GLU A 7 16.55 -0.64 10.72
CA GLU A 7 15.85 -1.93 10.67
C GLU A 7 14.73 -1.92 9.62
N TYR A 8 13.93 -0.85 9.57
CA TYR A 8 12.89 -0.71 8.54
C TYR A 8 13.47 -0.66 7.13
N GLN A 9 14.59 0.03 6.96
CA GLN A 9 15.28 0.09 5.67
C GLN A 9 15.84 -1.28 5.26
N ARG A 10 16.33 -2.06 6.22
CA ARG A 10 16.77 -3.45 5.98
C ARG A 10 15.61 -4.32 5.51
N ARG A 11 14.46 -4.20 6.17
CA ARG A 11 13.23 -4.92 5.78
C ARG A 11 12.77 -4.54 4.38
N LEU A 12 12.76 -3.27 4.07
CA LEU A 12 12.41 -2.78 2.73
C LEU A 12 13.32 -3.37 1.66
N LYS A 13 14.63 -3.35 1.87
CA LYS A 13 15.60 -3.94 0.93
C LYS A 13 15.37 -5.43 0.71
N LYS A 14 15.03 -6.16 1.78
CA LYS A 14 14.69 -7.57 1.70
C LYS A 14 13.46 -7.80 0.82
N VAL A 15 12.40 -7.03 1.03
CA VAL A 15 11.17 -7.11 0.22
C VAL A 15 11.46 -6.74 -1.24
N GLN A 16 12.21 -5.68 -1.49
CA GLN A 16 12.57 -5.25 -2.84
C GLN A 16 13.40 -6.31 -3.58
N LYS A 17 14.28 -7.01 -2.88
CA LYS A 17 15.02 -8.13 -3.45
C LYS A 17 14.08 -9.25 -3.90
N MET A 18 13.12 -9.63 -3.05
CA MET A 18 12.10 -10.63 -3.38
C MET A 18 11.24 -10.18 -4.55
N MET A 19 10.88 -8.90 -4.60
CA MET A 19 10.14 -8.32 -5.73
C MET A 19 10.90 -8.49 -7.04
N ARG A 20 12.18 -8.17 -7.06
CA ARG A 20 13.03 -8.34 -8.27
C ARG A 20 13.10 -9.79 -8.73
N GLU A 21 13.23 -10.71 -7.79
CA GLU A 21 13.27 -12.15 -8.08
C GLU A 21 11.96 -12.64 -8.73
N LYS A 22 10.84 -12.02 -8.38
CA LYS A 22 9.49 -12.36 -8.89
C LYS A 22 9.05 -11.49 -10.07
N GLY A 23 9.85 -10.54 -10.52
CA GLY A 23 9.50 -9.61 -11.58
C GLY A 23 8.42 -8.59 -11.19
N ILE A 24 8.26 -8.30 -9.90
CA ILE A 24 7.31 -7.31 -9.38
C ILE A 24 8.02 -5.96 -9.25
N GLU A 25 7.44 -4.93 -9.87
CA GLU A 25 7.97 -3.57 -9.82
C GLU A 25 7.26 -2.69 -8.79
N LEU A 26 5.98 -2.99 -8.50
CA LEU A 26 5.17 -2.30 -7.53
C LEU A 26 4.41 -3.32 -6.69
N LEU A 27 4.54 -3.26 -5.37
CA LEU A 27 3.83 -4.14 -4.44
C LEU A 27 2.80 -3.34 -3.65
N ILE A 28 1.56 -3.82 -3.62
CA ILE A 28 0.49 -3.27 -2.80
C ILE A 28 0.15 -4.30 -1.72
N SER A 29 0.48 -4.00 -0.48
CA SER A 29 0.30 -4.89 0.66
C SER A 29 -0.74 -4.33 1.62
N HIS A 30 -1.80 -5.11 1.87
CA HIS A 30 -2.97 -4.69 2.65
C HIS A 30 -3.02 -5.26 4.06
N ASP A 31 -2.34 -6.38 4.31
CA ASP A 31 -2.36 -7.02 5.64
C ASP A 31 -1.75 -6.10 6.70
N THR A 32 -2.42 -5.98 7.84
CA THR A 32 -2.00 -5.07 8.90
C THR A 32 -0.62 -5.39 9.48
N ASN A 33 -0.26 -6.67 9.54
CA ASN A 33 1.07 -7.07 10.02
C ASN A 33 2.15 -6.70 9.02
N ASN A 34 1.88 -6.85 7.73
CA ASN A 34 2.81 -6.46 6.68
C ASN A 34 2.94 -4.94 6.57
N LEU A 35 1.85 -4.20 6.76
CA LEU A 35 1.85 -2.74 6.82
C LEU A 35 2.73 -2.26 7.99
N ASN A 36 2.56 -2.85 9.17
CA ASN A 36 3.40 -2.57 10.33
C ASN A 36 4.87 -2.94 10.07
N TYR A 37 5.12 -4.11 9.49
CA TYR A 37 6.47 -4.59 9.17
C TYR A 37 7.21 -3.61 8.26
N LEU A 38 6.53 -3.06 7.27
CA LEU A 38 7.11 -2.17 6.25
C LEU A 38 7.22 -0.72 6.71
N THR A 39 6.28 -0.23 7.52
CA THR A 39 6.13 1.20 7.80
C THR A 39 6.19 1.56 9.28
N GLY A 40 5.91 0.62 10.16
CA GLY A 40 5.71 0.87 11.59
C GLY A 40 4.29 1.30 11.95
N TYR A 41 3.38 1.37 10.99
CA TYR A 41 2.00 1.75 11.22
C TYR A 41 1.18 0.58 11.79
N ASP A 42 0.61 0.77 12.98
CA ASP A 42 -0.16 -0.26 13.71
C ASP A 42 -1.56 0.23 14.09
N ALA A 43 -2.30 0.77 13.14
CA ALA A 43 -3.62 1.33 13.42
C ALA A 43 -4.73 0.29 13.51
N TRP A 44 -5.77 0.64 14.26
CA TRP A 44 -6.98 -0.15 14.42
C TRP A 44 -7.92 -0.13 13.21
N SER A 45 -7.62 0.68 12.20
CA SER A 45 -8.51 0.93 11.04
C SER A 45 -8.44 -0.16 9.97
N PHE A 46 -8.10 -1.37 10.31
CA PHE A 46 -7.94 -2.47 9.35
C PHE A 46 -9.21 -2.77 8.54
N TYR A 47 -10.37 -2.30 8.98
CA TYR A 47 -11.65 -2.41 8.28
C TYR A 47 -11.92 -1.27 7.29
N TYR A 48 -11.02 -0.34 7.15
CA TYR A 48 -11.03 0.67 6.09
C TYR A 48 -9.86 0.43 5.13
N ALA A 49 -9.93 1.02 3.93
CA ALA A 49 -8.86 0.91 2.94
C ALA A 49 -7.57 1.50 3.51
N GLN A 50 -6.56 0.68 3.66
CA GLN A 50 -5.21 1.06 4.03
C GLN A 50 -4.21 0.07 3.44
N CYS A 51 -3.06 0.53 3.03
CA CYS A 51 -2.03 -0.35 2.48
C CYS A 51 -0.65 0.31 2.49
N ALA A 52 0.36 -0.53 2.38
CA ALA A 52 1.70 -0.10 2.01
C ALA A 52 1.88 -0.27 0.50
N ILE A 53 2.51 0.69 -0.14
CA ILE A 53 2.86 0.63 -1.55
C ILE A 53 4.37 0.68 -1.66
N VAL A 54 4.97 -0.37 -2.20
CA VAL A 54 6.42 -0.49 -2.33
C VAL A 54 6.81 -0.44 -3.80
N HIS A 55 7.49 0.61 -4.20
CA HIS A 55 8.16 0.64 -5.50
C HIS A 55 9.54 -0.04 -5.37
N VAL A 56 9.90 -0.85 -6.35
CA VAL A 56 11.10 -1.71 -6.29
C VAL A 56 12.42 -0.94 -6.10
N ASN A 57 12.45 0.34 -6.49
CA ASN A 57 13.64 1.20 -6.37
C ASN A 57 13.48 2.35 -5.37
N ALA A 58 12.36 2.42 -4.64
CA ALA A 58 12.12 3.52 -3.70
C ALA A 58 12.97 3.39 -2.43
N GLU A 59 13.30 4.53 -1.83
CA GLU A 59 14.00 4.58 -0.55
C GLU A 59 13.09 4.32 0.64
N GLU A 60 11.80 4.58 0.49
CA GLU A 60 10.75 4.36 1.48
C GLU A 60 9.49 3.84 0.81
N PRO A 61 8.67 3.02 1.50
CA PRO A 61 7.33 2.71 1.02
C PRO A 61 6.40 3.91 1.17
N LEU A 62 5.25 3.89 0.48
CA LEU A 62 4.15 4.79 0.77
C LEU A 62 3.21 4.12 1.78
N CYS A 63 2.65 4.90 2.67
CA CYS A 63 1.61 4.48 3.62
C CYS A 63 0.30 5.17 3.22
N PHE A 64 -0.67 4.39 2.75
CA PHE A 64 -1.98 4.89 2.30
C PHE A 64 -2.99 4.68 3.41
N VAL A 65 -3.56 5.78 3.94
CA VAL A 65 -4.41 5.75 5.12
C VAL A 65 -5.58 6.72 5.01
N ARG A 66 -6.62 6.46 5.80
CA ARG A 66 -7.78 7.32 5.99
C ARG A 66 -7.39 8.60 6.74
N ALA A 67 -8.03 9.74 6.41
CA ALA A 67 -7.75 11.03 7.04
C ALA A 67 -7.90 11.01 8.56
N GLN A 68 -8.95 10.37 9.08
CA GLN A 68 -9.18 10.26 10.52
C GLN A 68 -8.02 9.57 11.26
N ASP A 69 -7.33 8.66 10.60
CA ASP A 69 -6.25 7.85 11.20
C ASP A 69 -4.85 8.36 10.86
N SER A 70 -4.75 9.40 10.03
CA SER A 70 -3.47 9.90 9.53
C SER A 70 -2.53 10.39 10.64
N GLY A 71 -3.08 10.91 11.73
CA GLY A 71 -2.26 11.32 12.89
C GLY A 71 -1.39 10.18 13.43
N GLY A 72 -1.94 8.97 13.49
CA GLY A 72 -1.17 7.78 13.87
C GLY A 72 -0.03 7.47 12.90
N ALA A 73 -0.28 7.64 11.60
CA ALA A 73 0.75 7.40 10.59
C ALA A 73 1.92 8.39 10.73
N TYR A 74 1.63 9.67 10.93
CA TYR A 74 2.68 10.69 11.13
C TYR A 74 3.51 10.47 12.41
N ILE A 75 2.89 9.95 13.47
CA ILE A 75 3.57 9.76 14.76
C ILE A 75 4.33 8.44 14.82
N LYS A 76 3.75 7.36 14.29
CA LYS A 76 4.25 5.99 14.50
C LYS A 76 5.19 5.47 13.42
N THR A 77 5.12 6.01 12.21
CA THR A 77 5.97 5.55 11.12
C THR A 77 7.33 6.26 11.12
N TYR A 78 8.30 5.66 10.46
CA TYR A 78 9.60 6.27 10.21
C TYR A 78 9.61 7.09 8.91
N LEU A 79 8.49 7.10 8.18
CA LEU A 79 8.38 7.67 6.85
C LEU A 79 8.43 9.20 6.88
N LYS A 80 8.96 9.77 5.79
CA LYS A 80 8.80 11.20 5.51
C LYS A 80 7.31 11.50 5.28
N ASP A 81 6.88 12.69 5.68
CA ASP A 81 5.48 13.11 5.58
C ASP A 81 4.94 13.00 4.14
N GLU A 82 5.76 13.28 3.14
CA GLU A 82 5.41 13.17 1.71
C GLU A 82 5.07 11.74 1.26
N ASN A 83 5.50 10.73 2.03
CA ASN A 83 5.25 9.32 1.76
C ASN A 83 4.04 8.77 2.54
N ILE A 84 3.36 9.62 3.30
CA ILE A 84 2.09 9.30 3.95
C ILE A 84 0.98 9.88 3.09
N ILE A 85 0.24 9.00 2.41
CA ILE A 85 -0.80 9.36 1.45
C ILE A 85 -2.14 9.25 2.17
N VAL A 86 -2.81 10.37 2.32
CA VAL A 86 -4.06 10.48 3.09
C VAL A 86 -5.23 10.68 2.14
N TYR A 87 -6.23 9.79 2.18
CA TYR A 87 -7.46 10.02 1.43
C TYR A 87 -8.53 10.63 2.34
N ASP A 88 -9.33 11.51 1.73
CA ASP A 88 -10.36 12.28 2.41
C ASP A 88 -11.56 11.41 2.83
N GLU A 89 -12.23 11.79 3.90
CA GLU A 89 -13.43 11.12 4.41
C GLU A 89 -14.57 11.08 3.39
N SER A 90 -14.57 11.97 2.39
CA SER A 90 -15.57 11.97 1.31
C SER A 90 -15.55 10.71 0.46
N TYR A 91 -14.48 9.91 0.52
CA TYR A 91 -14.40 8.61 -0.15
C TYR A 91 -15.04 7.47 0.64
N ILE A 92 -15.46 7.71 1.88
CA ILE A 92 -16.04 6.70 2.78
C ILE A 92 -17.56 6.73 2.68
N HIS A 93 -18.17 5.56 2.43
CA HIS A 93 -19.62 5.38 2.35
C HIS A 93 -20.33 6.32 1.37
N THR A 94 -19.65 6.78 0.33
CA THR A 94 -20.18 7.73 -0.63
C THR A 94 -20.15 7.13 -2.04
N TRP A 95 -21.17 6.37 -2.40
CA TRP A 95 -21.29 5.85 -3.76
C TRP A 95 -21.42 7.00 -4.79
N PRO A 96 -20.73 6.94 -5.95
CA PRO A 96 -19.83 5.87 -6.42
C PRO A 96 -18.36 6.03 -6.01
N LYS A 97 -18.00 7.03 -5.22
CA LYS A 97 -16.63 7.25 -4.75
C LYS A 97 -16.14 6.11 -3.88
N HIS A 98 -14.87 5.73 -4.05
CA HIS A 98 -14.22 4.69 -3.26
C HIS A 98 -12.76 5.07 -2.99
N PRO A 99 -12.19 4.73 -1.82
CA PRO A 99 -10.78 5.04 -1.53
C PRO A 99 -9.79 4.54 -2.60
N TYR A 100 -10.08 3.42 -3.25
CA TYR A 100 -9.23 2.90 -4.33
C TYR A 100 -9.25 3.76 -5.59
N ASP A 101 -10.25 4.58 -5.82
CA ASP A 101 -10.24 5.58 -6.90
C ASP A 101 -9.12 6.59 -6.65
N TYR A 102 -8.95 7.02 -5.41
CA TYR A 102 -7.85 7.91 -5.01
C TYR A 102 -6.49 7.21 -5.09
N LEU A 103 -6.39 5.96 -4.65
CA LEU A 103 -5.16 5.17 -4.74
C LEU A 103 -4.71 5.02 -6.19
N VAL A 104 -5.64 4.70 -7.09
CA VAL A 104 -5.35 4.62 -8.54
C VAL A 104 -4.83 5.94 -9.06
N GLN A 105 -5.41 7.06 -8.65
CA GLN A 105 -4.94 8.38 -9.07
C GLN A 105 -3.51 8.66 -8.58
N VAL A 106 -3.19 8.30 -7.35
CA VAL A 106 -1.83 8.41 -6.80
C VAL A 106 -0.82 7.60 -7.64
N ILE A 107 -1.18 6.38 -8.01
CA ILE A 107 -0.35 5.51 -8.84
C ILE A 107 -0.15 6.12 -10.24
N LYS A 108 -1.21 6.62 -10.86
CA LYS A 108 -1.15 7.26 -12.18
C LYS A 108 -0.33 8.55 -12.17
N ASP A 109 -0.48 9.38 -11.15
CA ASP A 109 0.26 10.63 -11.01
C ASP A 109 1.78 10.38 -10.91
N ARG A 110 2.18 9.24 -10.33
CA ARG A 110 3.57 8.81 -10.27
C ARG A 110 4.04 8.07 -11.52
N LYS A 111 3.15 7.84 -12.49
CA LYS A 111 3.42 7.06 -13.71
C LYS A 111 3.80 5.60 -13.41
N TRP A 112 3.19 5.04 -12.39
CA TRP A 112 3.41 3.65 -11.97
C TRP A 112 2.35 2.68 -12.50
N ASP A 113 1.35 3.18 -13.22
CA ASP A 113 0.22 2.39 -13.75
C ASP A 113 0.62 1.39 -14.85
N LYS A 114 1.83 1.52 -15.39
CA LYS A 114 2.38 0.59 -16.40
C LYS A 114 3.36 -0.44 -15.81
N LEU A 115 3.61 -0.37 -14.52
CA LEU A 115 4.52 -1.30 -13.85
C LEU A 115 3.86 -2.66 -13.63
N SER A 116 4.70 -3.69 -13.46
CA SER A 116 4.25 -5.01 -13.03
C SER A 116 3.87 -4.95 -11.54
N VAL A 117 2.59 -5.12 -11.24
CA VAL A 117 2.04 -4.92 -9.90
C VAL A 117 1.73 -6.27 -9.24
N GLY A 118 2.30 -6.47 -8.05
CA GLY A 118 1.91 -7.54 -7.14
C GLY A 118 0.94 -6.99 -6.11
N VAL A 119 -0.16 -7.71 -5.87
CA VAL A 119 -1.17 -7.33 -4.88
C VAL A 119 -1.36 -8.45 -3.89
N GLU A 120 -1.33 -8.11 -2.60
CA GLU A 120 -1.67 -9.05 -1.55
C GLU A 120 -3.19 -9.22 -1.51
N MET A 121 -3.66 -10.40 -1.91
CA MET A 121 -5.09 -10.70 -2.05
C MET A 121 -5.72 -11.24 -0.75
N ASP A 122 -4.92 -11.80 0.13
CA ASP A 122 -5.39 -12.39 1.40
C ASP A 122 -5.28 -11.36 2.54
N ALA A 123 -6.07 -10.31 2.41
CA ALA A 123 -6.12 -9.26 3.43
C ALA A 123 -7.57 -8.97 3.83
N HIS A 124 -7.78 -8.58 5.07
CA HIS A 124 -9.10 -8.47 5.68
C HIS A 124 -10.04 -7.52 4.93
N TYR A 125 -9.53 -6.39 4.44
CA TYR A 125 -10.35 -5.38 3.75
C TYR A 125 -10.29 -5.49 2.22
N TYR A 126 -9.26 -6.07 1.64
CA TYR A 126 -9.11 -6.11 0.18
C TYR A 126 -10.04 -7.14 -0.44
N THR A 127 -11.26 -6.72 -0.75
CA THR A 127 -12.31 -7.56 -1.31
C THR A 127 -12.22 -7.66 -2.83
N ALA A 128 -13.01 -8.58 -3.42
CA ALA A 128 -13.15 -8.68 -4.88
C ALA A 128 -13.60 -7.34 -5.49
N PHE A 129 -14.48 -6.61 -4.83
CA PHE A 129 -14.93 -5.29 -5.28
C PHE A 129 -13.77 -4.29 -5.36
N CYS A 130 -12.91 -4.25 -4.34
CA CYS A 130 -11.72 -3.39 -4.34
C CYS A 130 -10.78 -3.75 -5.49
N HIS A 131 -10.58 -5.03 -5.73
CA HIS A 131 -9.75 -5.52 -6.82
C HIS A 131 -10.31 -5.13 -8.20
N ASP A 132 -11.62 -5.28 -8.39
CA ASP A 132 -12.29 -4.86 -9.62
C ASP A 132 -12.14 -3.36 -9.88
N LYS A 133 -12.22 -2.54 -8.84
CA LYS A 133 -11.95 -1.10 -8.93
C LYS A 133 -10.56 -0.81 -9.48
N MET A 134 -9.57 -1.53 -9.02
CA MET A 134 -8.19 -1.39 -9.49
C MET A 134 -8.05 -1.80 -10.97
N LEU A 135 -8.68 -2.92 -11.35
CA LEU A 135 -8.67 -3.42 -12.72
C LEU A 135 -9.42 -2.49 -13.68
N CYS A 136 -10.63 -2.04 -13.32
CA CYS A 136 -11.45 -1.16 -14.15
C CYS A 136 -10.79 0.19 -14.44
N ASN A 137 -9.92 0.66 -13.55
CA ASN A 137 -9.16 1.89 -13.74
C ASN A 137 -7.84 1.66 -14.48
N ASN A 138 -7.61 0.48 -15.06
CA ASN A 138 -6.40 0.09 -15.76
C ASN A 138 -5.11 0.28 -14.92
N CYS A 139 -5.24 0.18 -13.60
CA CYS A 139 -4.10 0.28 -12.69
C CYS A 139 -3.32 -1.04 -12.63
N LEU A 140 -4.04 -2.16 -12.72
CA LEU A 140 -3.47 -3.49 -12.70
C LEU A 140 -3.49 -4.08 -14.12
N LEU A 141 -2.37 -4.00 -14.80
CA LEU A 141 -2.21 -4.66 -16.11
C LEU A 141 -1.89 -6.14 -15.95
N TYR A 142 -1.24 -6.47 -14.85
CA TYR A 142 -0.84 -7.82 -14.52
C TYR A 142 -0.79 -7.99 -13.00
N THR A 143 -1.44 -9.02 -12.46
CA THR A 143 -1.38 -9.34 -11.05
C THR A 143 -0.56 -10.60 -10.84
N SER A 144 0.44 -10.51 -9.98
CA SER A 144 1.18 -11.66 -9.49
C SER A 144 0.47 -12.24 -8.26
N PRO A 145 0.54 -13.56 -8.03
CA PRO A 145 0.08 -14.13 -6.76
C PRO A 145 0.74 -13.47 -5.56
N SER A 146 0.04 -13.46 -4.43
CA SER A 146 0.60 -12.99 -3.16
C SER A 146 1.92 -13.69 -2.85
N PRO A 147 2.90 -13.00 -2.24
CA PRO A 147 4.12 -13.65 -1.75
C PRO A 147 3.89 -14.84 -0.82
N ARG A 148 2.70 -14.93 -0.22
CA ARG A 148 2.30 -16.08 0.62
C ARG A 148 1.97 -17.33 -0.21
N ASP A 149 1.63 -17.17 -1.48
CA ASP A 149 1.21 -18.26 -2.36
C ASP A 149 2.39 -18.95 -3.07
N SER A 150 3.57 -18.55 -2.72
CA SER A 150 4.81 -19.07 -3.32
C SER A 150 5.62 -19.91 -2.35
#